data_b00ca5c36adec4636253060730290617
#
_entry.id   b00ca5c36adec4636253060730290617
#
_cell.length_a   1.000
_cell.length_b   1.000
_cell.length_c   1.000
_cell.angle_alpha   90.00
_cell.angle_beta   90.00
_cell.angle_gamma   90.00
#
_symmetry.space_group_name_H-M   'P 1'
#
loop_
_entity.id
_entity.type
_entity.pdbx_description
1 polymer ?
#
loop_
_entity_poly.entity_id
_entity_poly.type
_entity_poly.pdbx_seq_one_letter_code
_entity_poly.pdbx_strand_id
1 'polypeptide(L)'
;MDVHILEMPLDYGGRRHGSDMGPSAVRLAGIREKIESLGHKVISDQNPIKVTAQEFADIGTNPKAKYLEPIVDACTLLAKEVEDAACDGEFPLVFGGDHSIVLGTLAGLSSFYKKKNLRLGVLYVDAHGDFNTTETSPTGNIHGECLAASAGYGLPELVNLYHEGRKIDPANICFVGLRDLDKGEKLLMKEAGVTAFTISDIDRIGFDQVLTKVKLFFKTRCDVVHISFDMDSLDPSIAPGTGVPVPGGLNYREGLLLMEEMCQLNMVKSMEIVEVNPILDVRNQTAIMAVNLAARLLGETLY
;
A
#
# COMPACT_ATOMS: atom_id res chain seq x y z
N MET A 1 -16.51 -5.28 -13.39
CA MET A 1 -16.75 -5.20 -11.92
C MET A 1 -16.97 -3.75 -11.54
N ASP A 2 -17.52 -3.51 -10.35
CA ASP A 2 -17.61 -2.17 -9.77
C ASP A 2 -16.31 -1.88 -9.02
N VAL A 3 -15.61 -0.80 -9.39
CA VAL A 3 -14.33 -0.39 -8.80
C VAL A 3 -14.59 0.90 -8.01
N HIS A 4 -14.40 0.84 -6.69
CA HIS A 4 -14.58 1.98 -5.81
C HIS A 4 -13.25 2.72 -5.63
N ILE A 5 -13.13 3.88 -6.24
CA ILE A 5 -11.96 4.74 -6.08
C ILE A 5 -12.10 5.53 -4.78
N LEU A 6 -11.20 5.26 -3.84
CA LEU A 6 -11.06 5.99 -2.58
C LEU A 6 -9.78 6.82 -2.62
N GLU A 7 -9.87 8.09 -2.23
CA GLU A 7 -8.75 9.01 -2.22
C GLU A 7 -8.42 9.45 -0.80
N MET A 8 -7.18 9.20 -0.37
CA MET A 8 -6.71 9.47 0.98
C MET A 8 -5.49 10.38 0.96
N PRO A 9 -5.66 11.72 0.94
CA PRO A 9 -4.58 12.70 0.84
C PRO A 9 -3.90 12.92 2.20
N LEU A 10 -3.25 11.90 2.74
CA LEU A 10 -2.52 11.92 4.01
C LEU A 10 -1.02 11.92 3.76
N ASP A 11 -0.25 12.86 4.34
CA ASP A 11 1.21 12.86 4.25
C ASP A 11 1.92 13.24 5.55
N TYR A 12 1.30 12.90 6.68
CA TYR A 12 1.87 13.13 8.01
C TYR A 12 2.85 12.05 8.45
N GLY A 13 2.75 10.85 7.87
CA GLY A 13 3.59 9.72 8.24
C GLY A 13 5.03 9.85 7.75
N GLY A 14 5.25 10.60 6.68
CA GLY A 14 6.56 10.80 6.05
C GLY A 14 7.29 12.08 6.49
N ARG A 15 8.56 12.22 6.04
CA ARG A 15 9.35 13.43 6.24
C ARG A 15 9.20 14.43 5.08
N ARG A 16 9.02 13.93 3.86
CA ARG A 16 8.91 14.75 2.65
C ARG A 16 7.45 14.89 2.29
N HIS A 17 6.94 16.10 2.43
CA HIS A 17 5.56 16.42 2.09
C HIS A 17 5.32 16.53 0.59
N GLY A 18 4.07 16.40 0.19
CA GLY A 18 3.58 16.52 -1.17
C GLY A 18 2.89 15.25 -1.69
N SER A 19 2.97 14.12 -0.99
CA SER A 19 2.24 12.91 -1.35
C SER A 19 0.72 13.03 -1.12
N ASP A 20 0.28 13.99 -0.30
CA ASP A 20 -1.13 14.38 -0.19
C ASP A 20 -1.76 14.81 -1.52
N MET A 21 -0.95 15.30 -2.47
CA MET A 21 -1.38 15.62 -3.83
C MET A 21 -1.38 14.41 -4.78
N GLY A 22 -0.89 13.24 -4.33
CA GLY A 22 -0.81 12.01 -5.11
C GLY A 22 -2.15 11.59 -5.72
N PRO A 23 -3.26 11.52 -4.96
CA PRO A 23 -4.57 11.19 -5.51
C PRO A 23 -5.01 12.13 -6.64
N SER A 24 -4.73 13.43 -6.49
CA SER A 24 -5.03 14.44 -7.54
C SER A 24 -4.18 14.22 -8.79
N ALA A 25 -2.90 13.87 -8.63
CA ALA A 25 -2.00 13.59 -9.76
C ALA A 25 -2.44 12.34 -10.54
N VAL A 26 -2.89 11.30 -9.85
CA VAL A 26 -3.43 10.07 -10.45
C VAL A 26 -4.76 10.34 -11.17
N ARG A 27 -5.63 11.17 -10.60
CA ARG A 27 -6.85 11.63 -11.28
C ARG A 27 -6.54 12.34 -12.59
N LEU A 28 -5.58 13.28 -12.57
CA LEU A 28 -5.12 14.00 -13.76
C LEU A 28 -4.44 13.09 -14.79
N ALA A 29 -3.86 11.96 -14.35
CA ALA A 29 -3.33 10.93 -15.23
C ALA A 29 -4.41 10.05 -15.89
N GLY A 30 -5.70 10.25 -15.58
CA GLY A 30 -6.82 9.63 -16.28
C GLY A 30 -7.22 8.25 -15.75
N ILE A 31 -7.09 7.98 -14.45
CA ILE A 31 -7.42 6.66 -13.86
C ILE A 31 -8.88 6.26 -14.11
N ARG A 32 -9.84 7.20 -13.98
CA ARG A 32 -11.27 6.91 -14.21
C ARG A 32 -11.51 6.43 -15.63
N GLU A 33 -11.10 7.23 -16.60
CA GLU A 33 -11.26 6.95 -18.03
C GLU A 33 -10.58 5.65 -18.41
N LYS A 34 -9.44 5.37 -17.79
CA LYS A 34 -8.69 4.12 -17.99
C LYS A 34 -9.49 2.91 -17.51
N ILE A 35 -10.04 2.94 -16.30
CA ILE A 35 -10.84 1.85 -15.71
C ILE A 35 -12.13 1.64 -16.54
N GLU A 36 -12.83 2.72 -16.91
CA GLU A 36 -14.04 2.64 -17.72
C GLU A 36 -13.77 2.07 -19.12
N SER A 37 -12.62 2.38 -19.72
CA SER A 37 -12.20 1.83 -21.00
C SER A 37 -11.98 0.31 -20.98
N LEU A 38 -11.72 -0.27 -19.80
CA LEU A 38 -11.60 -1.71 -19.58
C LEU A 38 -12.96 -2.40 -19.35
N GLY A 39 -14.07 -1.65 -19.41
CA GLY A 39 -15.42 -2.18 -19.20
C GLY A 39 -15.81 -2.32 -17.72
N HIS A 40 -15.09 -1.69 -16.82
CA HIS A 40 -15.46 -1.62 -15.40
C HIS A 40 -16.29 -0.37 -15.12
N LYS A 41 -17.13 -0.43 -14.08
CA LYS A 41 -17.87 0.72 -13.58
C LYS A 41 -17.07 1.36 -12.45
N VAL A 42 -16.85 2.67 -12.52
CA VAL A 42 -16.21 3.41 -11.45
C VAL A 42 -17.26 3.93 -10.48
N ILE A 43 -17.09 3.55 -9.21
CA ILE A 43 -17.79 4.14 -8.07
C ILE A 43 -16.82 5.12 -7.41
N SER A 44 -17.29 6.32 -7.09
CA SER A 44 -16.49 7.34 -6.39
C SER A 44 -17.41 8.45 -5.93
N ASP A 45 -17.21 8.91 -4.73
CA ASP A 45 -17.94 10.08 -4.18
C ASP A 45 -17.43 11.41 -4.73
N GLN A 46 -16.41 11.38 -5.58
CA GLN A 46 -15.71 12.53 -6.15
C GLN A 46 -15.08 13.47 -5.10
N ASN A 47 -15.09 13.07 -3.83
CA ASN A 47 -14.50 13.82 -2.73
C ASN A 47 -13.44 12.96 -2.06
N PRO A 48 -12.21 13.46 -1.90
CA PRO A 48 -11.22 12.80 -1.06
C PRO A 48 -11.71 12.66 0.38
N ILE A 49 -11.24 11.63 1.06
CA ILE A 49 -11.46 11.48 2.50
C ILE A 49 -10.88 12.70 3.19
N LYS A 50 -11.66 13.31 4.08
CA LYS A 50 -11.28 14.55 4.72
C LYS A 50 -10.16 14.33 5.73
N VAL A 51 -9.02 14.95 5.49
CA VAL A 51 -7.88 15.01 6.39
C VAL A 51 -7.75 16.41 6.97
N THR A 52 -7.33 16.53 8.22
CA THR A 52 -7.00 17.84 8.83
C THR A 52 -5.85 18.46 8.02
N ALA A 53 -5.95 19.77 7.73
CA ALA A 53 -4.89 20.46 6.99
C ALA A 53 -3.57 20.38 7.78
N GLN A 54 -2.49 20.07 7.07
CA GLN A 54 -1.18 19.79 7.69
C GLN A 54 -0.64 20.95 8.53
N GLU A 55 -0.83 22.19 8.11
CA GLU A 55 -0.43 23.38 8.85
C GLU A 55 -1.15 23.56 10.20
N PHE A 56 -2.23 22.83 10.43
CA PHE A 56 -3.00 22.83 11.67
C PHE A 56 -2.87 21.52 12.45
N ALA A 57 -2.16 20.53 11.92
CA ALA A 57 -1.94 19.28 12.61
C ALA A 57 -0.85 19.42 13.67
N ASP A 58 -1.12 18.93 14.88
CA ASP A 58 -0.13 18.86 15.94
C ASP A 58 0.80 17.66 15.71
N ILE A 59 2.10 17.92 15.67
CA ILE A 59 3.13 16.86 15.61
C ILE A 59 3.08 15.93 16.81
N GLY A 60 2.44 16.37 17.91
CA GLY A 60 2.34 15.63 19.16
C GLY A 60 3.59 15.74 20.04
N THR A 61 3.51 15.13 21.21
CA THR A 61 4.60 15.15 22.19
C THR A 61 5.54 13.94 22.08
N ASN A 62 5.14 12.91 21.33
CA ASN A 62 5.96 11.72 21.16
C ASN A 62 6.83 11.82 19.89
N PRO A 63 8.15 12.07 20.04
CA PRO A 63 9.04 12.19 18.88
C PRO A 63 9.23 10.87 18.12
N LYS A 64 8.80 9.76 18.71
CA LYS A 64 8.84 8.41 18.10
C LYS A 64 7.51 7.97 17.47
N ALA A 65 6.51 8.84 17.47
CA ALA A 65 5.23 8.62 16.80
C ALA A 65 4.62 9.98 16.44
N LYS A 66 5.21 10.60 15.43
CA LYS A 66 4.83 11.94 14.97
C LYS A 66 3.45 11.90 14.33
N TYR A 67 2.64 12.93 14.60
CA TYR A 67 1.29 13.07 14.06
C TYR A 67 0.37 11.86 14.32
N LEU A 68 0.57 11.17 15.47
CA LEU A 68 -0.16 9.96 15.82
C LEU A 68 -1.68 10.17 15.74
N GLU A 69 -2.21 11.18 16.42
CA GLU A 69 -3.66 11.44 16.47
C GLU A 69 -4.26 11.75 15.08
N PRO A 70 -3.72 12.72 14.29
CA PRO A 70 -4.24 12.97 12.94
C PRO A 70 -4.20 11.74 12.03
N ILE A 71 -3.16 10.89 12.12
CA ILE A 71 -3.04 9.68 11.34
C ILE A 71 -4.10 8.65 11.76
N VAL A 72 -4.28 8.45 13.07
CA VAL A 72 -5.31 7.51 13.59
C VAL A 72 -6.71 7.95 13.17
N ASP A 73 -7.03 9.24 13.29
CA ASP A 73 -8.34 9.78 12.90
C ASP A 73 -8.61 9.57 11.41
N ALA A 74 -7.64 9.95 10.57
CA ALA A 74 -7.75 9.83 9.13
C ALA A 74 -7.85 8.36 8.68
N CYS A 75 -6.99 7.48 9.21
CA CYS A 75 -7.01 6.05 8.89
C CYS A 75 -8.28 5.33 9.42
N THR A 76 -8.88 5.84 10.51
CA THR A 76 -10.18 5.33 10.99
C THR A 76 -11.31 5.63 10.00
N LEU A 77 -11.32 6.82 9.41
CA LEU A 77 -12.27 7.16 8.35
C LEU A 77 -12.06 6.28 7.10
N LEU A 78 -10.81 6.13 6.66
CA LEU A 78 -10.48 5.25 5.54
C LEU A 78 -10.90 3.81 5.79
N ALA A 79 -10.68 3.28 7.00
CA ALA A 79 -11.08 1.91 7.34
C ALA A 79 -12.58 1.68 7.15
N LYS A 80 -13.40 2.68 7.54
CA LYS A 80 -14.84 2.61 7.36
C LYS A 80 -15.23 2.57 5.88
N GLU A 81 -14.69 3.48 5.06
CA GLU A 81 -15.00 3.54 3.62
C GLU A 81 -14.56 2.27 2.88
N VAL A 82 -13.40 1.71 3.25
CA VAL A 82 -12.90 0.44 2.69
C VAL A 82 -13.79 -0.74 3.09
N GLU A 83 -14.24 -0.80 4.35
CA GLU A 83 -15.18 -1.84 4.79
C GLU A 83 -16.53 -1.72 4.09
N ASP A 84 -17.06 -0.51 3.97
CA ASP A 84 -18.35 -0.24 3.30
C ASP A 84 -18.28 -0.67 1.82
N ALA A 85 -17.24 -0.28 1.07
CA ALA A 85 -17.03 -0.72 -0.31
C ALA A 85 -16.92 -2.24 -0.44
N ALA A 86 -16.20 -2.90 0.47
CA ALA A 86 -16.11 -4.37 0.48
C ALA A 86 -17.45 -5.04 0.83
N CYS A 87 -18.26 -4.43 1.70
CA CYS A 87 -19.62 -4.91 2.03
C CYS A 87 -20.57 -4.82 0.82
N ASP A 88 -20.44 -3.79 0.00
CA ASP A 88 -21.22 -3.59 -1.21
C ASP A 88 -20.76 -4.49 -2.38
N GLY A 89 -19.69 -5.25 -2.17
CA GLY A 89 -19.13 -6.18 -3.18
C GLY A 89 -18.30 -5.48 -4.26
N GLU A 90 -17.90 -4.25 -4.02
CA GLU A 90 -17.07 -3.45 -4.88
C GLU A 90 -15.58 -3.79 -4.67
N PHE A 91 -14.74 -3.39 -5.61
CA PHE A 91 -13.28 -3.50 -5.51
C PHE A 91 -12.70 -2.20 -4.97
N PRO A 92 -12.28 -2.12 -3.68
CA PRO A 92 -11.63 -0.94 -3.16
C PRO A 92 -10.28 -0.71 -3.87
N LEU A 93 -10.17 0.42 -4.56
CA LEU A 93 -8.94 0.93 -5.17
C LEU A 93 -8.58 2.24 -4.49
N VAL A 94 -7.62 2.20 -3.58
CA VAL A 94 -7.24 3.35 -2.77
C VAL A 94 -6.04 4.05 -3.39
N PHE A 95 -6.15 5.35 -3.63
CA PHE A 95 -5.00 6.20 -3.94
C PHE A 95 -4.66 7.02 -2.70
N GLY A 96 -3.49 6.75 -2.15
CA GLY A 96 -3.03 7.34 -0.92
C GLY A 96 -2.08 8.51 -1.11
N GLY A 97 -1.76 9.10 0.00
CA GLY A 97 -0.60 9.92 0.23
C GLY A 97 0.59 9.05 0.62
N ASP A 98 1.11 9.20 1.85
CA ASP A 98 2.17 8.34 2.36
C ASP A 98 1.66 6.95 2.77
N HIS A 99 2.58 6.01 2.99
CA HIS A 99 2.23 4.59 3.25
C HIS A 99 1.52 4.34 4.59
N SER A 100 1.44 5.33 5.51
CA SER A 100 0.70 5.16 6.77
C SER A 100 -0.79 4.84 6.56
N ILE A 101 -1.35 5.12 5.38
CA ILE A 101 -2.75 4.82 5.06
C ILE A 101 -3.07 3.31 5.09
N VAL A 102 -2.07 2.43 4.91
CA VAL A 102 -2.25 0.97 5.01
C VAL A 102 -2.88 0.56 6.34
N LEU A 103 -2.66 1.33 7.42
CA LEU A 103 -3.33 1.14 8.71
C LEU A 103 -4.86 1.14 8.57
N GLY A 104 -5.40 2.10 7.82
CA GLY A 104 -6.83 2.21 7.55
C GLY A 104 -7.32 1.13 6.58
N THR A 105 -6.62 0.96 5.46
CA THR A 105 -7.00 -0.02 4.44
C THR A 105 -7.07 -1.43 5.00
N LEU A 106 -6.02 -1.87 5.72
CA LEU A 106 -6.00 -3.22 6.31
C LEU A 106 -7.00 -3.35 7.47
N ALA A 107 -7.28 -2.30 8.23
CA ALA A 107 -8.26 -2.35 9.29
C ALA A 107 -9.68 -2.57 8.72
N GLY A 108 -10.08 -1.85 7.68
CA GLY A 108 -11.37 -2.05 7.02
C GLY A 108 -11.50 -3.43 6.38
N LEU A 109 -10.51 -3.86 5.60
CA LEU A 109 -10.49 -5.19 4.97
C LEU A 109 -10.52 -6.31 6.02
N SER A 110 -9.72 -6.17 7.08
CA SER A 110 -9.68 -7.15 8.17
C SER A 110 -11.02 -7.28 8.88
N SER A 111 -11.70 -6.15 9.16
CA SER A 111 -13.04 -6.16 9.76
C SER A 111 -14.03 -6.95 8.90
N PHE A 112 -14.05 -6.70 7.60
CA PHE A 112 -14.95 -7.37 6.66
C PHE A 112 -14.63 -8.87 6.51
N TYR A 113 -13.35 -9.24 6.25
CA TYR A 113 -13.00 -10.64 5.96
C TYR A 113 -13.02 -11.52 7.20
N LYS A 114 -12.70 -11.00 8.39
CA LYS A 114 -12.89 -11.73 9.66
C LYS A 114 -14.34 -12.16 9.88
N LYS A 115 -15.33 -11.29 9.59
CA LYS A 115 -16.77 -11.61 9.69
C LYS A 115 -17.17 -12.73 8.73
N LYS A 116 -16.45 -12.89 7.62
CA LYS A 116 -16.66 -13.94 6.61
C LYS A 116 -15.80 -15.18 6.85
N ASN A 117 -14.95 -15.18 7.87
CA ASN A 117 -14.00 -16.26 8.17
C ASN A 117 -13.05 -16.55 6.99
N LEU A 118 -12.63 -15.49 6.26
CA LEU A 118 -11.69 -15.58 5.15
C LEU A 118 -10.31 -15.08 5.58
N ARG A 119 -9.27 -15.81 5.14
CA ARG A 119 -7.87 -15.46 5.42
C ARG A 119 -7.40 -14.39 4.43
N LEU A 120 -7.18 -13.19 4.96
CA LEU A 120 -6.59 -12.08 4.20
C LEU A 120 -5.09 -12.32 4.03
N GLY A 121 -4.56 -12.10 2.82
CA GLY A 121 -3.14 -11.99 2.51
C GLY A 121 -2.81 -10.59 2.00
N VAL A 122 -1.55 -10.18 2.18
CA VAL A 122 -1.05 -8.89 1.69
C VAL A 122 0.19 -9.12 0.83
N LEU A 123 0.11 -8.70 -0.44
CA LEU A 123 1.28 -8.47 -1.27
C LEU A 123 1.74 -7.03 -1.04
N TYR A 124 2.89 -6.88 -0.41
CA TYR A 124 3.51 -5.60 -0.10
C TYR A 124 4.67 -5.36 -1.07
N VAL A 125 4.47 -4.44 -2.01
CA VAL A 125 5.45 -4.14 -3.06
C VAL A 125 6.12 -2.83 -2.70
N ASP A 126 7.37 -2.89 -2.27
CA ASP A 126 8.03 -1.76 -1.62
C ASP A 126 9.56 -1.91 -1.64
N ALA A 127 10.29 -0.79 -1.61
CA ALA A 127 11.72 -0.76 -1.33
C ALA A 127 12.02 -1.04 0.15
N HIS A 128 11.10 -0.66 1.04
CA HIS A 128 11.21 -0.65 2.50
C HIS A 128 10.35 -1.75 3.14
N GLY A 129 10.54 -1.97 4.44
CA GLY A 129 9.76 -2.97 5.17
C GLY A 129 8.53 -2.41 5.86
N ASP A 130 8.56 -1.12 6.23
CA ASP A 130 7.54 -0.46 7.05
C ASP A 130 7.18 -1.25 8.30
N PHE A 131 8.18 -1.97 8.79
CA PHE A 131 8.09 -2.93 9.88
C PHE A 131 8.88 -2.51 11.12
N ASN A 132 9.19 -1.20 11.22
CA ASN A 132 9.72 -0.61 12.44
C ASN A 132 8.62 -0.50 13.52
N THR A 133 9.05 -0.27 14.74
CA THR A 133 8.20 0.12 15.88
C THR A 133 8.80 1.38 16.51
N THR A 134 8.12 2.00 17.47
CA THR A 134 8.67 3.12 18.23
C THR A 134 10.00 2.80 18.95
N GLU A 135 10.34 1.52 19.13
CA GLU A 135 11.61 1.09 19.72
C GLU A 135 12.73 1.01 18.67
N THR A 136 12.40 0.66 17.43
CA THR A 136 13.37 0.41 16.35
C THR A 136 13.46 1.55 15.34
N SER A 137 12.40 2.36 15.22
CA SER A 137 12.31 3.47 14.27
C SER A 137 13.38 4.53 14.56
N PRO A 138 14.23 4.87 13.59
CA PRO A 138 15.23 5.94 13.78
C PRO A 138 14.61 7.33 13.66
N THR A 139 13.44 7.46 13.10
CA THR A 139 12.82 8.74 12.73
C THR A 139 11.57 9.08 13.53
N GLY A 140 10.81 8.07 13.97
CA GLY A 140 9.47 8.23 14.55
C GLY A 140 8.41 8.62 13.51
N ASN A 141 8.68 8.37 12.24
CA ASN A 141 7.73 8.58 11.15
C ASN A 141 6.87 7.33 10.99
N ILE A 142 5.55 7.50 11.12
CA ILE A 142 4.61 6.36 11.21
C ILE A 142 4.51 5.58 9.90
N HIS A 143 4.80 6.18 8.73
CA HIS A 143 4.80 5.42 7.48
C HIS A 143 5.78 4.23 7.53
N GLY A 144 6.92 4.35 8.22
CA GLY A 144 7.86 3.24 8.41
C GLY A 144 7.46 2.25 9.53
N GLU A 145 6.31 2.43 10.20
CA GLU A 145 5.82 1.56 11.29
C GLU A 145 4.47 0.92 10.97
N CYS A 146 3.83 1.32 9.88
CA CYS A 146 2.41 1.07 9.63
C CYS A 146 2.09 -0.41 9.39
N LEU A 147 2.94 -1.15 8.69
CA LEU A 147 2.71 -2.58 8.47
C LEU A 147 3.01 -3.41 9.72
N ALA A 148 4.04 -3.03 10.51
CA ALA A 148 4.27 -3.67 11.81
C ALA A 148 3.07 -3.51 12.73
N ALA A 149 2.50 -2.31 12.81
CA ALA A 149 1.31 -2.05 13.62
C ALA A 149 0.09 -2.85 13.13
N SER A 150 -0.11 -2.93 11.81
CA SER A 150 -1.15 -3.77 11.21
C SER A 150 -0.95 -5.26 11.52
N ALA A 151 0.30 -5.70 11.68
CA ALA A 151 0.66 -7.07 12.06
C ALA A 151 0.61 -7.32 13.59
N GLY A 152 0.33 -6.28 14.39
CA GLY A 152 0.16 -6.38 15.85
C GLY A 152 1.38 -5.97 16.67
N TYR A 153 2.36 -5.29 16.07
CA TYR A 153 3.57 -4.80 16.75
C TYR A 153 3.54 -3.27 16.87
N GLY A 154 4.06 -2.73 17.96
CA GLY A 154 4.19 -1.29 18.17
C GLY A 154 3.12 -0.68 19.05
N LEU A 155 2.74 0.57 18.78
CA LEU A 155 1.84 1.36 19.64
C LEU A 155 0.42 0.79 19.63
N PRO A 156 -0.20 0.67 20.84
CA PRO A 156 -1.59 0.19 20.96
C PRO A 156 -2.58 1.02 20.14
N GLU A 157 -2.39 2.32 20.00
CA GLU A 157 -3.24 3.23 19.23
C GLU A 157 -3.27 2.88 17.75
N LEU A 158 -2.15 2.44 17.19
CA LEU A 158 -2.04 1.98 15.81
C LEU A 158 -2.52 0.53 15.67
N VAL A 159 -2.10 -0.36 16.60
CA VAL A 159 -2.48 -1.78 16.59
C VAL A 159 -3.99 -1.97 16.73
N ASN A 160 -4.66 -1.17 17.55
CA ASN A 160 -6.09 -1.27 17.81
C ASN A 160 -6.95 -0.29 16.99
N LEU A 161 -6.35 0.37 15.97
CA LEU A 161 -7.07 1.28 15.09
C LEU A 161 -8.30 0.57 14.50
N TYR A 162 -9.48 1.24 14.53
CA TYR A 162 -10.78 0.78 14.02
C TYR A 162 -11.38 -0.46 14.73
N HIS A 163 -10.58 -1.48 15.02
CA HIS A 163 -10.96 -2.63 15.83
C HIS A 163 -9.75 -3.20 16.59
N GLU A 164 -10.00 -3.91 17.67
CA GLU A 164 -8.96 -4.46 18.54
C GLU A 164 -8.10 -5.53 17.87
N GLY A 165 -6.80 -5.48 18.16
CA GLY A 165 -5.80 -6.46 17.76
C GLY A 165 -5.33 -6.34 16.31
N ARG A 166 -4.46 -7.26 15.93
CA ARG A 166 -3.82 -7.29 14.60
C ARG A 166 -4.83 -7.36 13.45
N LYS A 167 -4.50 -6.69 12.35
CA LYS A 167 -5.29 -6.65 11.11
C LYS A 167 -4.91 -7.76 10.14
N ILE A 168 -3.62 -8.14 10.15
CA ILE A 168 -3.07 -9.17 9.27
C ILE A 168 -2.19 -10.15 10.06
N ASP A 169 -2.24 -11.42 9.72
CA ASP A 169 -1.27 -12.39 10.22
C ASP A 169 0.07 -12.19 9.49
N PRO A 170 1.21 -11.95 10.18
CA PRO A 170 2.52 -11.83 9.53
C PRO A 170 2.85 -12.98 8.57
N ALA A 171 2.39 -14.20 8.87
CA ALA A 171 2.57 -15.36 8.01
C ALA A 171 1.84 -15.26 6.66
N ASN A 172 0.92 -14.31 6.49
CA ASN A 172 0.17 -14.02 5.28
C ASN A 172 0.69 -12.77 4.54
N ILE A 173 1.82 -12.20 4.96
CA ILE A 173 2.49 -11.08 4.30
C ILE A 173 3.58 -11.60 3.37
N CYS A 174 3.56 -11.13 2.13
CA CYS A 174 4.59 -11.41 1.13
C CYS A 174 5.12 -10.11 0.54
N PHE A 175 6.40 -9.84 0.74
CA PHE A 175 7.09 -8.68 0.18
C PHE A 175 7.71 -8.98 -1.17
N VAL A 176 7.72 -7.97 -2.05
CA VAL A 176 8.48 -7.96 -3.32
C VAL A 176 9.15 -6.60 -3.50
N GLY A 177 10.47 -6.58 -3.76
CA GLY A 177 11.19 -5.36 -4.10
C GLY A 177 12.10 -4.80 -3.00
N LEU A 178 12.09 -5.40 -1.80
CA LEU A 178 12.87 -4.94 -0.65
C LEU A 178 14.35 -4.74 -0.97
N ARG A 179 14.91 -3.59 -0.59
CA ARG A 179 16.33 -3.28 -0.79
C ARG A 179 16.93 -2.29 0.21
N ASP A 180 16.09 -1.64 1.02
CA ASP A 180 16.50 -0.76 2.11
C ASP A 180 15.74 -1.09 3.38
N LEU A 181 16.44 -1.61 4.39
CA LEU A 181 15.87 -2.09 5.64
C LEU A 181 16.72 -1.70 6.83
N ASP A 182 16.11 -1.10 7.84
CA ASP A 182 16.73 -0.86 9.13
C ASP A 182 17.09 -2.17 9.84
N LYS A 183 18.13 -2.12 10.67
CA LYS A 183 18.62 -3.34 11.40
C LYS A 183 17.55 -3.91 12.33
N GLY A 184 16.84 -3.05 13.08
CA GLY A 184 15.80 -3.48 14.02
C GLY A 184 14.59 -4.07 13.30
N GLU A 185 14.15 -3.39 12.23
CA GLU A 185 13.09 -3.82 11.36
C GLU A 185 13.35 -5.21 10.75
N LYS A 186 14.54 -5.42 10.19
CA LYS A 186 14.96 -6.71 9.61
C LYS A 186 14.92 -7.85 10.62
N LEU A 187 15.24 -7.59 11.88
CA LEU A 187 15.14 -8.60 12.95
C LEU A 187 13.69 -8.94 13.23
N LEU A 188 12.84 -7.91 13.42
CA LEU A 188 11.43 -8.09 13.70
C LEU A 188 10.70 -8.81 12.56
N MET A 189 10.97 -8.47 11.30
CA MET A 189 10.41 -9.16 10.13
C MET A 189 10.73 -10.66 10.13
N LYS A 190 11.98 -11.03 10.49
CA LYS A 190 12.39 -12.44 10.60
C LYS A 190 11.69 -13.16 11.75
N GLU A 191 11.59 -12.53 12.91
CA GLU A 191 10.90 -13.09 14.09
C GLU A 191 9.40 -13.25 13.85
N ALA A 192 8.79 -12.28 13.17
CA ALA A 192 7.39 -12.32 12.78
C ALA A 192 7.08 -13.38 11.70
N GLY A 193 8.09 -13.87 10.98
CA GLY A 193 7.95 -14.92 9.97
C GLY A 193 7.32 -14.45 8.67
N VAL A 194 7.47 -13.16 8.30
CA VAL A 194 7.03 -12.66 7.00
C VAL A 194 7.85 -13.28 5.87
N THR A 195 7.23 -13.43 4.70
CA THR A 195 7.93 -13.87 3.49
C THR A 195 8.39 -12.65 2.68
N ALA A 196 9.63 -12.68 2.20
CA ALA A 196 10.19 -11.57 1.45
C ALA A 196 10.99 -12.05 0.24
N PHE A 197 10.79 -11.40 -0.90
CA PHE A 197 11.61 -11.51 -2.10
C PHE A 197 12.28 -10.15 -2.33
N THR A 198 13.55 -10.07 -1.96
CA THR A 198 14.39 -8.87 -2.14
C THR A 198 14.79 -8.70 -3.61
N ILE A 199 15.27 -7.52 -3.99
CA ILE A 199 15.88 -7.31 -5.31
C ILE A 199 17.02 -8.31 -5.54
N SER A 200 17.83 -8.59 -4.52
CA SER A 200 18.88 -9.62 -4.62
C SER A 200 18.36 -11.03 -4.91
N ASP A 201 17.17 -11.36 -4.44
CA ASP A 201 16.53 -12.66 -4.76
C ASP A 201 16.04 -12.65 -6.21
N ILE A 202 15.46 -11.56 -6.67
CA ILE A 202 15.04 -11.37 -8.06
C ILE A 202 16.22 -11.53 -9.01
N ASP A 203 17.35 -10.88 -8.70
CA ASP A 203 18.57 -10.97 -9.51
C ASP A 203 19.14 -12.39 -9.57
N ARG A 204 19.03 -13.15 -8.49
CA ARG A 204 19.62 -14.51 -8.39
C ARG A 204 18.77 -15.59 -9.06
N ILE A 205 17.46 -15.54 -8.87
CA ILE A 205 16.56 -16.62 -9.35
C ILE A 205 15.71 -16.22 -10.54
N GLY A 206 15.71 -14.94 -10.89
CA GLY A 206 14.88 -14.37 -11.96
C GLY A 206 13.47 -14.03 -11.51
N PHE A 207 12.90 -12.98 -12.10
CA PHE A 207 11.60 -12.43 -11.71
C PHE A 207 10.46 -13.43 -11.91
N ASP A 208 10.47 -14.21 -12.98
CA ASP A 208 9.47 -15.24 -13.26
C ASP A 208 9.38 -16.30 -12.14
N GLN A 209 10.53 -16.72 -11.59
CA GLN A 209 10.56 -17.65 -10.47
C GLN A 209 9.99 -17.00 -9.20
N VAL A 210 10.25 -15.72 -8.98
CA VAL A 210 9.65 -14.97 -7.86
C VAL A 210 8.14 -14.91 -8.01
N LEU A 211 7.61 -14.55 -9.19
CA LEU A 211 6.17 -14.51 -9.47
C LEU A 211 5.50 -15.86 -9.21
N THR A 212 6.15 -16.95 -9.65
CA THR A 212 5.66 -18.31 -9.39
C THR A 212 5.56 -18.60 -7.89
N LYS A 213 6.57 -18.22 -7.10
CA LYS A 213 6.59 -18.38 -5.64
C LYS A 213 5.56 -17.51 -4.93
N VAL A 214 5.38 -16.26 -5.37
CA VAL A 214 4.35 -15.33 -4.85
C VAL A 214 2.95 -15.90 -5.07
N LYS A 215 2.66 -16.37 -6.27
CA LYS A 215 1.35 -17.00 -6.56
C LYS A 215 1.12 -18.26 -5.73
N LEU A 216 2.13 -19.10 -5.57
CA LEU A 216 2.04 -20.31 -4.74
C LEU A 216 1.83 -19.96 -3.26
N PHE A 217 2.52 -18.94 -2.75
CA PHE A 217 2.37 -18.43 -1.40
C PHE A 217 0.91 -18.09 -1.10
N PHE A 218 0.27 -17.26 -1.92
CA PHE A 218 -1.12 -16.86 -1.71
C PHE A 218 -2.09 -18.02 -1.89
N LYS A 219 -1.94 -18.83 -2.93
CA LYS A 219 -2.81 -20.01 -3.17
C LYS A 219 -2.84 -21.00 -2.01
N THR A 220 -1.76 -21.10 -1.26
CA THR A 220 -1.65 -22.07 -0.17
C THR A 220 -2.06 -21.51 1.20
N ARG A 221 -2.00 -20.20 1.39
CA ARG A 221 -2.14 -19.56 2.70
C ARG A 221 -3.39 -18.70 2.85
N CYS A 222 -3.87 -18.09 1.78
CA CYS A 222 -4.89 -17.04 1.84
C CYS A 222 -6.11 -17.42 1.02
N ASP A 223 -7.23 -16.78 1.29
CA ASP A 223 -8.47 -16.91 0.54
C ASP A 223 -8.71 -15.66 -0.34
N VAL A 224 -8.22 -14.52 0.14
CA VAL A 224 -8.29 -13.21 -0.54
C VAL A 224 -6.96 -12.48 -0.37
N VAL A 225 -6.62 -11.60 -1.33
CA VAL A 225 -5.37 -10.85 -1.36
C VAL A 225 -5.66 -9.37 -1.51
N HIS A 226 -4.99 -8.55 -0.70
CA HIS A 226 -4.82 -7.12 -0.90
C HIS A 226 -3.43 -6.85 -1.47
N ILE A 227 -3.33 -5.90 -2.40
CA ILE A 227 -2.04 -5.39 -2.88
C ILE A 227 -1.83 -3.99 -2.31
N SER A 228 -0.76 -3.82 -1.53
CA SER A 228 -0.24 -2.52 -1.14
C SER A 228 0.99 -2.23 -1.98
N PHE A 229 0.90 -1.22 -2.84
CA PHE A 229 1.94 -0.89 -3.81
C PHE A 229 2.52 0.49 -3.53
N ASP A 230 3.73 0.51 -3.00
CA ASP A 230 4.52 1.72 -2.91
C ASP A 230 5.20 2.02 -4.24
N MET A 231 5.07 3.26 -4.72
CA MET A 231 5.68 3.66 -5.99
C MET A 231 7.19 3.71 -5.92
N ASP A 232 7.80 3.76 -4.72
CA ASP A 232 9.25 3.71 -4.56
C ASP A 232 9.84 2.28 -4.66
N SER A 233 8.98 1.24 -4.71
CA SER A 233 9.39 -0.12 -5.10
C SER A 233 10.01 -0.16 -6.49
N LEU A 234 9.57 0.76 -7.36
CA LEU A 234 10.10 0.94 -8.70
C LEU A 234 11.44 1.69 -8.67
N ASP A 235 12.22 1.53 -9.74
CA ASP A 235 13.45 2.30 -9.88
C ASP A 235 13.15 3.80 -10.08
N PRO A 236 13.89 4.72 -9.42
CA PRO A 236 13.67 6.16 -9.55
C PRO A 236 13.82 6.70 -10.98
N SER A 237 14.42 5.95 -11.90
CA SER A 237 14.50 6.33 -13.31
C SER A 237 13.14 6.28 -14.03
N ILE A 238 12.20 5.51 -13.49
CA ILE A 238 10.84 5.37 -14.04
C ILE A 238 9.75 5.91 -13.11
N ALA A 239 9.98 5.97 -11.80
CA ALA A 239 9.09 6.55 -10.80
C ALA A 239 9.86 7.53 -9.90
N PRO A 240 10.26 8.72 -10.42
CA PRO A 240 11.05 9.69 -9.66
C PRO A 240 10.24 10.42 -8.58
N GLY A 241 8.91 10.46 -8.69
CA GLY A 241 8.02 11.22 -7.83
C GLY A 241 7.65 10.44 -6.56
N THR A 242 8.64 10.09 -5.73
CA THR A 242 8.43 9.41 -4.45
C THR A 242 9.22 10.08 -3.32
N GLY A 243 8.73 9.92 -2.09
CA GLY A 243 9.31 10.56 -0.89
C GLY A 243 10.69 10.01 -0.52
N VAL A 244 10.91 8.70 -0.65
CA VAL A 244 12.14 7.99 -0.22
C VAL A 244 12.68 7.09 -1.35
N PRO A 245 13.10 7.67 -2.48
CA PRO A 245 13.54 6.90 -3.63
C PRO A 245 14.83 6.14 -3.35
N VAL A 246 14.86 4.84 -3.65
CA VAL A 246 16.04 3.96 -3.54
C VAL A 246 16.41 3.41 -4.93
N PRO A 247 17.64 3.58 -5.44
CA PRO A 247 18.06 3.03 -6.72
C PRO A 247 18.03 1.49 -6.75
N GLY A 248 17.93 0.92 -7.96
CA GLY A 248 17.92 -0.52 -8.17
C GLY A 248 16.59 -1.18 -7.89
N GLY A 249 15.48 -0.47 -8.09
CA GLY A 249 14.14 -0.99 -7.94
C GLY A 249 13.65 -1.82 -9.12
N LEU A 250 12.38 -2.25 -9.05
CA LEU A 250 11.71 -2.93 -10.15
C LEU A 250 11.67 -2.02 -11.38
N ASN A 251 11.91 -2.59 -12.56
CA ASN A 251 11.77 -1.85 -13.80
C ASN A 251 10.31 -1.77 -14.26
N TYR A 252 10.04 -0.96 -15.29
CA TYR A 252 8.71 -0.73 -15.84
C TYR A 252 7.97 -2.03 -16.20
N ARG A 253 8.66 -2.97 -16.85
CA ARG A 253 8.07 -4.24 -17.30
C ARG A 253 7.80 -5.20 -16.14
N GLU A 254 8.68 -5.22 -15.14
CA GLU A 254 8.52 -6.06 -13.94
C GLU A 254 7.31 -5.61 -13.12
N GLY A 255 7.14 -4.29 -12.92
CA GLY A 255 5.96 -3.76 -12.24
C GLY A 255 4.65 -4.16 -12.96
N LEU A 256 4.57 -3.98 -14.27
CA LEU A 256 3.39 -4.35 -15.05
C LEU A 256 3.16 -5.86 -15.05
N LEU A 257 4.20 -6.68 -15.20
CA LEU A 257 4.10 -8.14 -15.22
C LEU A 257 3.63 -8.67 -13.85
N LEU A 258 4.11 -8.09 -12.75
CA LEU A 258 3.61 -8.44 -11.41
C LEU A 258 2.10 -8.23 -11.30
N MET A 259 1.59 -7.09 -11.76
CA MET A 259 0.16 -6.79 -11.71
C MET A 259 -0.66 -7.69 -12.62
N GLU A 260 -0.16 -8.02 -13.82
CA GLU A 260 -0.79 -8.95 -14.74
C GLU A 260 -0.91 -10.36 -14.14
N GLU A 261 0.16 -10.87 -13.55
CA GLU A 261 0.19 -12.17 -12.89
C GLU A 261 -0.72 -12.23 -11.64
N MET A 262 -0.83 -11.11 -10.91
CA MET A 262 -1.75 -11.01 -9.78
C MET A 262 -3.22 -10.92 -10.24
N CYS A 263 -3.50 -10.27 -11.37
CA CYS A 263 -4.82 -10.30 -11.99
C CYS A 263 -5.25 -11.74 -12.31
N GLN A 264 -4.38 -12.52 -12.95
CA GLN A 264 -4.63 -13.92 -13.30
C GLN A 264 -4.82 -14.85 -12.09
N LEU A 265 -4.32 -14.46 -10.93
CA LEU A 265 -4.50 -15.22 -9.68
C LEU A 265 -5.97 -15.28 -9.25
N ASN A 266 -6.80 -14.29 -9.63
CA ASN A 266 -8.23 -14.16 -9.29
C ASN A 266 -8.55 -14.08 -7.78
N MET A 267 -7.54 -13.89 -6.95
CA MET A 267 -7.67 -13.77 -5.48
C MET A 267 -7.60 -12.32 -5.00
N VAL A 268 -7.11 -11.39 -5.83
CA VAL A 268 -6.99 -9.98 -5.46
C VAL A 268 -8.37 -9.35 -5.41
N LYS A 269 -8.68 -8.71 -4.26
CA LYS A 269 -9.99 -8.10 -3.99
C LYS A 269 -9.91 -6.62 -3.65
N SER A 270 -8.71 -6.09 -3.54
CA SER A 270 -8.46 -4.66 -3.30
C SER A 270 -7.02 -4.32 -3.62
N MET A 271 -6.76 -3.04 -3.88
CA MET A 271 -5.42 -2.49 -4.09
C MET A 271 -5.34 -1.10 -3.49
N GLU A 272 -4.18 -0.76 -2.95
CA GLU A 272 -3.79 0.63 -2.72
C GLU A 272 -2.51 0.95 -3.45
N ILE A 273 -2.37 2.20 -3.89
CA ILE A 273 -1.15 2.77 -4.46
C ILE A 273 -0.81 4.02 -3.66
N VAL A 274 0.43 4.08 -3.17
CA VAL A 274 0.90 5.09 -2.21
C VAL A 274 2.20 5.74 -2.64
N GLU A 275 2.60 6.80 -1.95
CA GLU A 275 3.87 7.53 -2.11
C GLU A 275 4.04 8.23 -3.47
N VAL A 276 2.95 8.47 -4.21
CA VAL A 276 3.01 9.36 -5.38
C VAL A 276 3.17 10.79 -4.91
N ASN A 277 4.34 11.40 -5.18
CA ASN A 277 4.64 12.78 -4.81
C ASN A 277 4.86 13.66 -6.06
N PRO A 278 3.85 14.40 -6.52
CA PRO A 278 3.92 15.19 -7.74
C PRO A 278 4.95 16.33 -7.69
N ILE A 279 5.32 16.81 -6.47
CA ILE A 279 6.33 17.87 -6.31
C ILE A 279 7.72 17.38 -6.72
N LEU A 280 7.99 16.09 -6.50
CA LEU A 280 9.26 15.45 -6.81
C LEU A 280 9.28 14.80 -8.21
N ASP A 281 8.09 14.75 -8.86
CA ASP A 281 7.88 14.01 -10.10
C ASP A 281 8.30 14.80 -11.35
N VAL A 282 8.52 14.08 -12.42
CA VAL A 282 8.85 14.63 -13.73
C VAL A 282 7.67 14.42 -14.67
N ARG A 283 6.94 15.49 -15.01
CA ARG A 283 5.81 15.45 -15.95
C ARG A 283 4.72 14.45 -15.59
N ASN A 284 4.46 14.26 -14.32
CA ASN A 284 3.47 13.31 -13.79
C ASN A 284 3.77 11.83 -14.13
N GLN A 285 5.04 11.48 -14.38
CA GLN A 285 5.46 10.16 -14.84
C GLN A 285 5.11 9.07 -13.82
N THR A 286 5.30 9.33 -12.54
CA THR A 286 5.01 8.38 -11.45
C THR A 286 3.52 8.12 -11.34
N ALA A 287 2.67 9.16 -11.42
CA ALA A 287 1.22 8.98 -11.41
C ALA A 287 0.70 8.25 -12.67
N ILE A 288 1.30 8.51 -13.85
CA ILE A 288 0.97 7.75 -15.08
C ILE A 288 1.32 6.28 -14.89
N MET A 289 2.47 5.98 -14.24
CA MET A 289 2.86 4.60 -13.94
C MET A 289 1.88 3.95 -12.97
N ALA A 290 1.41 4.66 -11.94
CA ALA A 290 0.37 4.18 -11.02
C ALA A 290 -0.93 3.80 -11.76
N VAL A 291 -1.36 4.61 -12.71
CA VAL A 291 -2.53 4.30 -13.57
C VAL A 291 -2.30 3.01 -14.38
N ASN A 292 -1.11 2.83 -14.97
CA ASN A 292 -0.79 1.64 -15.75
C ASN A 292 -0.75 0.37 -14.88
N LEU A 293 -0.23 0.45 -13.65
CA LEU A 293 -0.24 -0.68 -12.71
C LEU A 293 -1.66 -1.08 -12.34
N ALA A 294 -2.50 -0.12 -11.97
CA ALA A 294 -3.91 -0.38 -11.65
C ALA A 294 -4.65 -0.98 -12.85
N ALA A 295 -4.43 -0.46 -14.06
CA ALA A 295 -5.04 -0.98 -15.28
C ALA A 295 -4.64 -2.44 -15.56
N ARG A 296 -3.36 -2.79 -15.36
CA ARG A 296 -2.87 -4.18 -15.51
C ARG A 296 -3.53 -5.14 -14.52
N LEU A 297 -3.64 -4.72 -13.27
CA LEU A 297 -4.33 -5.51 -12.25
C LEU A 297 -5.82 -5.68 -12.59
N LEU A 298 -6.44 -4.67 -13.18
CA LEU A 298 -7.85 -4.69 -13.58
C LEU A 298 -8.10 -5.36 -14.95
N GLY A 299 -7.10 -6.02 -15.53
CA GLY A 299 -7.24 -6.87 -16.69
C GLY A 299 -6.85 -6.24 -18.02
N GLU A 300 -6.13 -5.11 -18.02
CA GLU A 300 -5.55 -4.62 -19.27
C GLU A 300 -4.51 -5.61 -19.82
N THR A 301 -4.68 -6.00 -21.07
CA THR A 301 -3.73 -6.86 -21.79
C THR A 301 -3.28 -6.19 -23.08
N LEU A 302 -2.16 -6.62 -23.62
CA LEU A 302 -1.69 -6.17 -24.95
C LEU A 302 -2.37 -6.92 -26.11
N TYR A 303 -3.00 -8.05 -25.80
CA TYR A 303 -3.55 -8.95 -26.81
C TYR A 303 -4.82 -9.62 -26.33
#